data_b3472a6dbabd3de92df012af4e6d3976
#
_entry.id   b3472a6dbabd3de92df012af4e6d3976
#
_cell.length_a   1.000
_cell.length_b   1.000
_cell.length_c   1.000
_cell.angle_alpha   90.00
_cell.angle_beta   90.00
_cell.angle_gamma   90.00
#
_symmetry.space_group_name_H-M   'P 1'
#
loop_
_entity.id
_entity.type
_entity.pdbx_description
1 polymer ?
#
loop_
_entity_poly.entity_id
_entity_poly.type
_entity_poly.pdbx_seq_one_letter_code
_entity_poly.pdbx_strand_id
1 'polypeptide(L)'
;MKRFKKAKKNNKGLSLVELIVVIAIMAVLVGVLAPTLIGNIEKSRESKDLQNLDSIRQAVVTALANEAAYNEVVTSAGTSIAAGGNGSALSVPASYSAFSSEFSSIITTAPQMTSTQGKSGVLTITISSAGAVEVGVKGSSGYVKTAKVKDSSNAVIDMVSK
;
A
#
# COMPACT_ATOMS: atom_id res chain seq x y z
N MET A 1 -66.67 31.33 -13.39
CA MET A 1 -65.80 30.38 -14.12
C MET A 1 -64.36 30.87 -14.12
N LYS A 2 -63.47 30.27 -13.33
CA LYS A 2 -62.04 30.62 -13.27
C LYS A 2 -61.28 29.84 -14.33
N ARG A 3 -60.75 30.52 -15.34
CA ARG A 3 -59.92 29.91 -16.38
C ARG A 3 -58.52 29.68 -15.84
N PHE A 4 -58.13 28.43 -15.63
CA PHE A 4 -56.75 28.05 -15.32
C PHE A 4 -55.89 28.25 -16.57
N LYS A 5 -54.97 29.22 -16.54
CA LYS A 5 -53.91 29.38 -17.56
C LYS A 5 -52.94 28.22 -17.39
N LYS A 6 -52.92 27.31 -18.36
CA LYS A 6 -51.96 26.21 -18.47
C LYS A 6 -50.57 26.82 -18.73
N ALA A 7 -49.67 26.70 -17.75
CA ALA A 7 -48.29 27.15 -17.93
C ALA A 7 -47.62 26.34 -19.05
N LYS A 8 -47.17 27.02 -20.08
CA LYS A 8 -46.47 26.44 -21.22
C LYS A 8 -45.07 26.02 -20.73
N LYS A 9 -44.86 24.74 -20.53
CA LYS A 9 -43.57 24.15 -20.14
C LYS A 9 -42.62 24.30 -21.34
N ASN A 10 -41.71 25.26 -21.28
CA ASN A 10 -40.67 25.43 -22.28
C ASN A 10 -39.67 24.26 -22.16
N ASN A 11 -39.90 23.20 -22.86
CA ASN A 11 -38.93 22.14 -23.07
C ASN A 11 -37.88 22.67 -24.08
N LYS A 12 -36.89 23.39 -23.61
CA LYS A 12 -35.70 23.65 -24.39
C LYS A 12 -34.90 22.35 -24.45
N GLY A 13 -35.10 21.55 -25.49
CA GLY A 13 -34.27 20.40 -25.78
C GLY A 13 -32.82 20.88 -26.07
N LEU A 14 -31.84 20.16 -25.54
CA LEU A 14 -30.42 20.37 -25.88
C LEU A 14 -30.27 20.16 -27.41
N SER A 15 -29.54 21.09 -28.04
CA SER A 15 -29.17 20.94 -29.44
C SER A 15 -28.18 19.78 -29.59
N LEU A 16 -28.29 19.02 -30.66
CA LEU A 16 -27.34 17.94 -30.99
C LEU A 16 -25.89 18.47 -31.02
N VAL A 17 -25.69 19.70 -31.50
CA VAL A 17 -24.38 20.35 -31.55
C VAL A 17 -23.83 20.65 -30.14
N GLU A 18 -24.67 21.11 -29.21
CA GLU A 18 -24.28 21.32 -27.81
C GLU A 18 -23.81 20.03 -27.15
N LEU A 19 -24.51 18.92 -27.42
CA LEU A 19 -24.11 17.61 -26.89
C LEU A 19 -22.77 17.17 -27.45
N ILE A 20 -22.56 17.28 -28.77
CA ILE A 20 -21.28 16.90 -29.42
C ILE A 20 -20.12 17.74 -28.89
N VAL A 21 -20.30 19.04 -28.72
CA VAL A 21 -19.26 19.93 -28.19
C VAL A 21 -18.88 19.55 -26.75
N VAL A 22 -19.87 19.24 -25.91
CA VAL A 22 -19.61 18.83 -24.51
C VAL A 22 -18.81 17.53 -24.46
N ILE A 23 -19.21 16.50 -25.23
CA ILE A 23 -18.45 15.23 -25.22
C ILE A 23 -17.06 15.39 -25.83
N ALA A 24 -16.87 16.26 -26.82
CA ALA A 24 -15.55 16.55 -27.38
C ALA A 24 -14.62 17.21 -26.34
N ILE A 25 -15.13 18.19 -25.58
CA ILE A 25 -14.38 18.83 -24.51
C ILE A 25 -14.03 17.82 -23.41
N MET A 26 -15.01 17.00 -22.98
CA MET A 26 -14.77 15.95 -21.99
C MET A 26 -13.70 14.95 -22.44
N ALA A 27 -13.72 14.54 -23.71
CA ALA A 27 -12.74 13.62 -24.26
C ALA A 27 -11.30 14.18 -24.16
N VAL A 28 -11.11 15.47 -24.49
CA VAL A 28 -9.81 16.13 -24.39
C VAL A 28 -9.37 16.23 -22.93
N LEU A 29 -10.26 16.64 -22.01
CA LEU A 29 -9.92 16.76 -20.59
C LEU A 29 -9.54 15.41 -19.98
N VAL A 30 -10.30 14.35 -20.24
CA VAL A 30 -10.00 13.00 -19.77
C VAL A 30 -8.69 12.49 -20.36
N GLY A 31 -8.44 12.73 -21.65
CA GLY A 31 -7.20 12.32 -22.32
C GLY A 31 -5.94 12.89 -21.68
N VAL A 32 -6.00 14.12 -21.16
CA VAL A 32 -4.86 14.77 -20.48
C VAL A 32 -4.76 14.38 -19.00
N LEU A 33 -5.90 14.26 -18.30
CA LEU A 33 -5.91 14.04 -16.86
C LEU A 33 -5.68 12.57 -16.47
N ALA A 34 -6.12 11.61 -17.29
CA ALA A 34 -6.06 10.19 -16.93
C ALA A 34 -4.64 9.67 -16.65
N PRO A 35 -3.60 9.96 -17.47
CA PRO A 35 -2.24 9.51 -17.19
C PRO A 35 -1.69 10.05 -15.87
N THR A 36 -1.94 11.32 -15.58
CA THR A 36 -1.50 12.00 -14.36
C THR A 36 -2.19 11.40 -13.12
N LEU A 37 -3.49 11.14 -13.20
CA LEU A 37 -4.26 10.57 -12.12
C LEU A 37 -3.77 9.16 -11.76
N ILE A 38 -3.52 8.30 -12.76
CA ILE A 38 -3.01 6.95 -12.55
C ILE A 38 -1.65 6.98 -11.84
N GLY A 39 -0.75 7.89 -12.25
CA GLY A 39 0.54 8.07 -11.59
C GLY A 39 0.43 8.50 -10.13
N ASN A 40 -0.50 9.39 -9.81
CA ASN A 40 -0.74 9.86 -8.44
C ASN A 40 -1.39 8.79 -7.56
N ILE A 41 -2.28 7.95 -8.11
CA ILE A 41 -2.86 6.82 -7.40
C ILE A 41 -1.76 5.82 -7.00
N GLU A 42 -0.86 5.49 -7.92
CA GLU A 42 0.23 4.55 -7.61
C GLU A 42 1.20 5.14 -6.57
N LYS A 43 1.53 6.42 -6.65
CA LYS A 43 2.31 7.11 -5.60
C LYS A 43 1.64 7.02 -4.23
N SER A 44 0.32 7.21 -4.17
CA SER A 44 -0.45 7.08 -2.94
C SER A 44 -0.41 5.66 -2.38
N ARG A 45 -0.50 4.64 -3.24
CA ARG A 45 -0.40 3.23 -2.86
C ARG A 45 0.98 2.88 -2.32
N GLU A 46 2.05 3.33 -2.97
CA GLU A 46 3.42 3.14 -2.48
C GLU A 46 3.64 3.79 -1.12
N SER A 47 3.14 5.02 -0.93
CA SER A 47 3.22 5.71 0.36
C SER A 47 2.47 4.97 1.46
N LYS A 48 1.29 4.42 1.14
CA LYS A 48 0.52 3.59 2.07
C LYS A 48 1.25 2.30 2.41
N ASP A 49 1.86 1.66 1.43
CA ASP A 49 2.61 0.43 1.65
C ASP A 49 3.84 0.67 2.55
N LEU A 50 4.54 1.80 2.40
CA LEU A 50 5.62 2.19 3.30
C LEU A 50 5.12 2.39 4.74
N GLN A 51 3.95 3.02 4.94
CA GLN A 51 3.32 3.15 6.26
C GLN A 51 2.92 1.78 6.83
N ASN A 52 2.43 0.87 5.99
CA ASN A 52 2.12 -0.49 6.39
C ASN A 52 3.37 -1.24 6.87
N LEU A 53 4.49 -1.09 6.16
CA LEU A 53 5.79 -1.67 6.57
C LEU A 53 6.24 -1.13 7.93
N ASP A 54 6.09 0.18 8.17
CA ASP A 54 6.42 0.78 9.47
C ASP A 54 5.52 0.26 10.60
N SER A 55 4.23 0.12 10.34
CA SER A 55 3.28 -0.46 11.30
C SER A 55 3.63 -1.91 11.65
N ILE A 56 4.00 -2.71 10.65
CA ILE A 56 4.46 -4.09 10.86
C ILE A 56 5.75 -4.10 11.67
N ARG A 57 6.70 -3.22 11.37
CA ARG A 57 7.95 -3.11 12.10
C ARG A 57 7.71 -2.77 13.59
N GLN A 58 6.85 -1.82 13.87
CA GLN A 58 6.48 -1.46 15.24
C GLN A 58 5.85 -2.64 16.00
N ALA A 59 5.00 -3.41 15.34
CA ALA A 59 4.42 -4.60 15.94
C ALA A 59 5.45 -5.70 16.19
N VAL A 60 6.41 -5.90 15.29
CA VAL A 60 7.53 -6.82 15.51
C VAL A 60 8.35 -6.37 16.70
N VAL A 61 8.73 -5.10 16.80
CA VAL A 61 9.48 -4.57 17.94
C VAL A 61 8.72 -4.78 19.25
N THR A 62 7.40 -4.57 19.24
CA THR A 62 6.56 -4.81 20.42
C THR A 62 6.49 -6.29 20.79
N ALA A 63 6.39 -7.18 19.80
CA ALA A 63 6.40 -8.63 20.04
C ALA A 63 7.74 -9.12 20.63
N LEU A 64 8.86 -8.49 20.25
CA LEU A 64 10.20 -8.77 20.79
C LEU A 64 10.40 -8.29 22.24
N ALA A 65 9.45 -7.53 22.81
CA ALA A 65 9.48 -7.22 24.24
C ALA A 65 9.19 -8.45 25.12
N ASN A 66 8.59 -9.50 24.53
CA ASN A 66 8.44 -10.81 25.19
C ASN A 66 9.77 -11.58 25.07
N GLU A 67 10.31 -12.03 26.20
CA GLU A 67 11.60 -12.74 26.27
C GLU A 67 11.59 -14.06 25.48
N ALA A 68 10.50 -14.82 25.50
CA ALA A 68 10.40 -16.08 24.76
C ALA A 68 10.40 -15.82 23.24
N ALA A 69 9.67 -14.81 22.77
CA ALA A 69 9.65 -14.40 21.37
C ALA A 69 11.02 -13.86 20.93
N TYR A 70 11.68 -13.07 21.78
CA TYR A 70 13.02 -12.55 21.52
C TYR A 70 14.04 -13.67 21.35
N ASN A 71 14.12 -14.61 22.29
CA ASN A 71 15.07 -15.71 22.27
C ASN A 71 14.85 -16.68 21.09
N GLU A 72 13.62 -16.78 20.59
CA GLU A 72 13.28 -17.61 19.43
C GLU A 72 13.82 -17.03 18.12
N VAL A 73 13.79 -15.71 17.93
CA VAL A 73 14.11 -15.06 16.64
C VAL A 73 15.42 -14.29 16.63
N VAL A 74 15.92 -13.83 17.78
CA VAL A 74 17.23 -13.14 17.85
C VAL A 74 18.33 -14.18 18.03
N THR A 75 18.91 -14.59 16.92
CA THR A 75 20.01 -15.58 16.89
C THR A 75 21.35 -14.89 16.63
N SER A 76 22.44 -15.57 16.88
CA SER A 76 23.79 -15.06 16.63
C SER A 76 24.07 -14.72 15.16
N ALA A 77 23.32 -15.34 14.23
CA ALA A 77 23.44 -15.08 12.80
C ALA A 77 22.38 -14.08 12.28
N GLY A 78 21.45 -13.64 13.17
CA GLY A 78 20.23 -12.94 12.75
C GLY A 78 19.20 -13.87 12.14
N THR A 79 18.00 -13.37 11.97
CA THR A 79 16.85 -14.15 11.43
C THR A 79 16.17 -13.38 10.31
N SER A 80 15.81 -14.08 9.24
CA SER A 80 15.01 -13.53 8.13
C SER A 80 13.78 -14.40 7.93
N ILE A 81 12.61 -13.80 8.16
CA ILE A 81 11.30 -14.46 8.09
C ILE A 81 10.59 -13.96 6.84
N ALA A 82 10.33 -14.86 5.89
CA ALA A 82 9.46 -14.59 4.77
C ALA A 82 8.00 -14.66 5.26
N ALA A 83 7.34 -13.50 5.34
CA ALA A 83 6.05 -13.37 6.01
C ALA A 83 4.86 -13.18 5.05
N GLY A 84 5.08 -13.28 3.75
CA GLY A 84 4.04 -13.17 2.73
C GLY A 84 4.60 -12.71 1.39
N GLY A 85 3.83 -12.80 0.32
CA GLY A 85 4.26 -12.36 -1.02
C GLY A 85 3.09 -12.01 -1.92
N ASN A 86 3.37 -11.30 -3.01
CA ASN A 86 2.39 -10.92 -4.04
C ASN A 86 1.12 -10.25 -3.51
N GLY A 87 1.25 -9.42 -2.47
CA GLY A 87 0.09 -8.78 -1.83
C GLY A 87 -0.70 -9.69 -0.89
N SER A 88 -0.20 -10.88 -0.59
CA SER A 88 -0.81 -11.77 0.42
C SER A 88 -0.77 -11.15 1.82
N ALA A 89 -1.73 -11.55 2.66
CA ALA A 89 -1.72 -11.18 4.06
C ALA A 89 -0.44 -11.68 4.75
N LEU A 90 0.03 -10.90 5.72
CA LEU A 90 1.18 -11.27 6.54
C LEU A 90 0.90 -12.56 7.31
N SER A 91 1.80 -13.51 7.23
CA SER A 91 1.74 -14.79 7.96
C SER A 91 3.13 -15.15 8.43
N VAL A 92 3.31 -15.23 9.74
CA VAL A 92 4.56 -15.70 10.34
C VAL A 92 4.54 -17.23 10.36
N PRO A 93 5.62 -17.92 9.91
CA PRO A 93 5.70 -19.38 9.97
C PRO A 93 5.54 -19.92 11.38
N ALA A 94 4.83 -21.05 11.51
CA ALA A 94 4.59 -21.72 12.80
C ALA A 94 5.88 -22.22 13.50
N SER A 95 7.01 -22.25 12.78
CA SER A 95 8.34 -22.54 13.36
C SER A 95 8.80 -21.49 14.37
N TYR A 96 8.20 -20.30 14.38
CA TYR A 96 8.44 -19.23 15.36
C TYR A 96 7.19 -19.07 16.24
N SER A 97 6.88 -20.04 17.08
CA SER A 97 5.60 -20.15 17.76
C SER A 97 5.36 -19.07 18.81
N ALA A 98 6.36 -18.76 19.63
CA ALA A 98 6.27 -17.71 20.64
C ALA A 98 6.17 -16.34 19.98
N PHE A 99 7.03 -16.04 19.00
CA PHE A 99 6.98 -14.81 18.24
C PHE A 99 5.67 -14.67 17.46
N SER A 100 5.20 -15.74 16.80
CA SER A 100 3.94 -15.73 16.03
C SER A 100 2.73 -15.45 16.92
N SER A 101 2.69 -16.02 18.13
CA SER A 101 1.63 -15.79 19.10
C SER A 101 1.57 -14.34 19.56
N GLU A 102 2.69 -13.75 19.97
CA GLU A 102 2.78 -12.35 20.38
C GLU A 102 2.47 -11.40 19.23
N PHE A 103 3.07 -11.64 18.08
CA PHE A 103 2.84 -10.82 16.89
C PHE A 103 1.36 -10.82 16.48
N SER A 104 0.68 -11.97 16.50
CA SER A 104 -0.74 -12.08 16.15
C SER A 104 -1.66 -11.40 17.17
N SER A 105 -1.24 -11.29 18.43
CA SER A 105 -1.99 -10.54 19.45
C SER A 105 -1.96 -9.04 19.23
N ILE A 106 -0.90 -8.53 18.60
CA ILE A 106 -0.69 -7.10 18.32
C ILE A 106 -1.34 -6.72 17.00
N ILE A 107 -1.13 -7.52 15.94
CA ILE A 107 -1.75 -7.30 14.62
C ILE A 107 -2.85 -8.33 14.39
N THR A 108 -4.10 -7.94 14.64
CA THR A 108 -5.29 -8.77 14.36
C THR A 108 -5.63 -8.81 12.87
N THR A 109 -5.33 -7.76 12.13
CA THR A 109 -5.54 -7.68 10.67
C THR A 109 -4.24 -7.24 10.01
N ALA A 110 -3.58 -8.17 9.35
CA ALA A 110 -2.32 -7.90 8.68
C ALA A 110 -2.51 -6.96 7.48
N PRO A 111 -1.80 -5.83 7.42
CA PRO A 111 -1.87 -4.94 6.27
C PRO A 111 -1.28 -5.61 5.03
N GLN A 112 -1.97 -5.45 3.90
CA GLN A 112 -1.53 -5.99 2.60
C GLN A 112 -0.86 -4.90 1.77
N MET A 113 0.14 -5.28 0.98
CA MET A 113 0.73 -4.40 -0.02
C MET A 113 -0.23 -4.20 -1.19
N THR A 114 -0.44 -2.95 -1.59
CA THR A 114 -1.43 -2.54 -2.60
C THR A 114 -0.82 -2.00 -3.87
N SER A 115 0.39 -1.42 -3.79
CA SER A 115 1.13 -0.91 -4.95
C SER A 115 1.66 -2.04 -5.84
N THR A 116 1.95 -1.72 -7.09
CA THR A 116 2.58 -2.64 -8.03
C THR A 116 3.92 -3.12 -7.50
N GLN A 117 4.72 -2.21 -6.94
CA GLN A 117 6.03 -2.53 -6.38
C GLN A 117 5.91 -3.36 -5.10
N GLY A 118 4.97 -3.03 -4.20
CA GLY A 118 4.74 -3.80 -2.97
C GLY A 118 4.30 -5.24 -3.23
N LYS A 119 3.64 -5.50 -4.35
CA LYS A 119 3.21 -6.85 -4.76
C LYS A 119 4.29 -7.62 -5.53
N SER A 120 5.37 -6.99 -5.96
CA SER A 120 6.37 -7.62 -6.83
C SER A 120 7.37 -8.51 -6.09
N GLY A 121 7.37 -8.50 -4.76
CA GLY A 121 8.31 -9.26 -3.94
C GLY A 121 7.65 -9.98 -2.77
N VAL A 122 8.48 -10.48 -1.87
CA VAL A 122 8.07 -11.17 -0.65
C VAL A 122 8.25 -10.23 0.53
N LEU A 123 7.20 -10.04 1.32
CA LEU A 123 7.28 -9.33 2.59
C LEU A 123 8.20 -10.12 3.54
N THR A 124 9.26 -9.48 3.99
CA THR A 124 10.32 -10.11 4.78
C THR A 124 10.59 -9.29 6.02
N ILE A 125 10.57 -9.96 7.18
CA ILE A 125 11.01 -9.43 8.46
C ILE A 125 12.45 -9.89 8.65
N THR A 126 13.38 -8.98 8.84
CA THR A 126 14.78 -9.29 9.12
C THR A 126 15.13 -8.75 10.50
N ILE A 127 15.62 -9.63 11.37
CA ILE A 127 16.01 -9.31 12.73
C ILE A 127 17.50 -9.61 12.85
N SER A 128 18.31 -8.60 13.20
CA SER A 128 19.74 -8.77 13.35
C SER A 128 20.09 -9.49 14.66
N SER A 129 21.34 -9.93 14.78
CA SER A 129 21.88 -10.49 16.04
C SER A 129 21.88 -9.49 17.22
N ALA A 130 21.77 -8.20 16.94
CA ALA A 130 21.63 -7.15 17.96
C ALA A 130 20.16 -6.79 18.26
N GLY A 131 19.17 -7.51 17.67
CA GLY A 131 17.76 -7.22 17.84
C GLY A 131 17.22 -6.06 16.99
N ALA A 132 18.01 -5.51 16.06
CA ALA A 132 17.49 -4.48 15.14
C ALA A 132 16.54 -5.10 14.11
N VAL A 133 15.39 -4.46 13.91
CA VAL A 133 14.31 -4.94 13.07
C VAL A 133 14.21 -4.12 11.78
N GLU A 134 14.25 -4.80 10.65
CA GLU A 134 13.92 -4.26 9.34
C GLU A 134 12.75 -5.04 8.75
N VAL A 135 11.76 -4.34 8.22
CA VAL A 135 10.61 -4.95 7.53
C VAL A 135 10.50 -4.35 6.14
N GLY A 136 10.53 -5.18 5.13
CA GLY A 136 10.47 -4.69 3.76
C GLY A 136 10.05 -5.74 2.75
N VAL A 137 9.84 -5.29 1.53
CA VAL A 137 9.53 -6.16 0.39
C VAL A 137 10.84 -6.52 -0.31
N LYS A 138 11.22 -7.80 -0.28
CA LYS A 138 12.43 -8.31 -0.95
C LYS A 138 12.08 -9.00 -2.28
N GLY A 139 12.79 -8.63 -3.32
CA GLY A 139 12.87 -9.34 -4.59
C GLY A 139 14.11 -10.25 -4.66
N SER A 140 14.45 -10.72 -5.86
CA SER A 140 15.61 -11.59 -6.10
C SER A 140 16.97 -10.93 -5.82
N SER A 141 17.05 -9.60 -5.90
CA SER A 141 18.32 -8.85 -5.79
C SER A 141 18.39 -7.92 -4.58
N GLY A 142 17.49 -8.05 -3.60
CA GLY A 142 17.41 -7.18 -2.43
C GLY A 142 16.04 -6.54 -2.25
N TYR A 143 15.98 -5.40 -1.56
CA TYR A 143 14.72 -4.69 -1.36
C TYR A 143 14.19 -4.13 -2.68
N VAL A 144 12.88 -4.27 -2.89
CA VAL A 144 12.18 -3.69 -4.04
C VAL A 144 12.17 -2.17 -3.89
N LYS A 145 12.40 -1.45 -4.99
CA LYS A 145 12.38 0.02 -5.00
C LYS A 145 11.01 0.55 -5.37
N THR A 146 10.64 1.68 -4.79
CA THR A 146 9.45 2.44 -5.21
C THR A 146 9.61 2.93 -6.66
N ALA A 147 8.49 3.07 -7.37
CA ALA A 147 8.49 3.63 -8.74
C ALA A 147 8.13 5.11 -8.76
N LYS A 148 7.29 5.56 -7.81
CA LYS A 148 6.71 6.91 -7.78
C LYS A 148 7.09 7.72 -6.56
N VAL A 149 7.29 7.08 -5.41
CA VAL A 149 7.77 7.75 -4.20
C VAL A 149 9.28 7.92 -4.29
N LYS A 150 9.76 9.11 -3.97
CA LYS A 150 11.16 9.49 -4.06
C LYS A 150 11.58 10.22 -2.79
N ASP A 151 12.86 10.14 -2.48
CA ASP A 151 13.47 10.90 -1.38
C ASP A 151 13.71 12.38 -1.73
N SER A 152 14.34 13.11 -0.82
CA SER A 152 14.68 14.52 -0.99
C SER A 152 15.66 14.79 -2.14
N SER A 153 16.43 13.78 -2.58
CA SER A 153 17.35 13.84 -3.72
C SER A 153 16.70 13.38 -5.04
N ASN A 154 15.39 13.19 -5.06
CA ASN A 154 14.62 12.71 -6.21
C ASN A 154 14.99 11.27 -6.66
N ALA A 155 15.64 10.48 -5.81
CA ALA A 155 15.93 9.07 -6.03
C ALA A 155 14.80 8.17 -5.54
N VAL A 156 14.59 7.04 -6.22
CA VAL A 156 13.67 5.99 -5.74
C VAL A 156 14.21 5.38 -4.46
N ILE A 157 13.33 5.07 -3.51
CA ILE A 157 13.69 4.53 -2.20
C ILE A 157 13.40 3.04 -2.12
N ASP A 158 14.10 2.34 -1.24
CA ASP A 158 13.81 0.94 -0.94
C ASP A 158 12.48 0.82 -0.19
N MET A 159 11.68 -0.18 -0.51
CA MET A 159 10.45 -0.50 0.23
C MET A 159 10.80 -1.26 1.51
N VAL A 160 11.33 -0.54 2.47
CA VAL A 160 11.76 -1.05 3.77
C VAL A 160 11.52 -0.02 4.86
N SER A 161 11.13 -0.47 6.05
CA SER A 161 11.13 0.27 7.32
C SER A 161 12.25 -0.29 8.21
N LYS A 162 13.11 0.61 8.72
CA LYS A 162 14.32 0.30 9.50
C LYS A 162 14.24 0.91 10.90
#